data_7836ccf484347ddac5211d3e1ce856f5
#
_entry.id   7836ccf484347ddac5211d3e1ce856f5
#
_cell.length_a   1.000
_cell.length_b   1.000
_cell.length_c   1.000
_cell.angle_alpha   90.00
_cell.angle_beta   90.00
_cell.angle_gamma   90.00
#
_symmetry.space_group_name_H-M   'P 1'
#
loop_
_entity.id
_entity.type
_entity.pdbx_description
1 polymer ?
#
loop_
_entity_poly.entity_id
_entity_poly.type
_entity_poly.pdbx_seq_one_letter_code
_entity_poly.pdbx_strand_id
1 'polypeptide(L)'
;MKISRRKMLSRSLYITIGSFFVPISIPFATGNSKHLSKGLELIHKVLSRPLDIGISHIDRCLSSNKIDIENHAGFKDYMSSLVTVFFGHHHGEDEIMFPTFEEKIKDADFSELKNQHKELHPLAEQIKHKIDIDNSTIENYREMRSLLQDTKDLWVKHREEEEQTVELDLEPVLSSKEQIELS
;
A
#
# COMPACT_ATOMS: atom_id res chain seq x y z
N MET A 1 9.08 40.52 6.80
CA MET A 1 8.32 40.13 5.60
C MET A 1 7.59 38.83 5.98
N LYS A 2 6.26 38.88 6.23
CA LYS A 2 5.49 37.70 6.71
C LYS A 2 5.12 36.83 5.50
N ILE A 3 5.74 35.69 5.36
CA ILE A 3 5.38 34.68 4.34
C ILE A 3 4.11 33.97 4.82
N SER A 4 3.07 34.09 4.01
CA SER A 4 1.75 33.53 4.30
C SER A 4 1.75 32.00 4.26
N ARG A 5 1.40 31.36 5.39
CA ARG A 5 1.29 29.91 5.60
C ARG A 5 0.12 29.24 4.87
N ARG A 6 -0.48 29.86 3.86
CA ARG A 6 -1.70 29.36 3.18
C ARG A 6 -1.47 28.62 1.84
N LYS A 7 -0.23 28.26 1.48
CA LYS A 7 0.07 27.60 0.19
C LYS A 7 0.54 26.14 0.28
N MET A 8 0.36 25.46 1.42
CA MET A 8 0.91 24.11 1.61
C MET A 8 -0.11 22.96 1.54
N LEU A 9 -1.36 23.22 1.22
CA LEU A 9 -2.45 22.23 1.31
C LEU A 9 -3.18 21.99 -0.02
N SER A 10 -2.47 21.84 -1.14
CA SER A 10 -3.06 21.22 -2.33
C SER A 10 -1.99 20.64 -3.26
N ARG A 11 -1.29 19.61 -2.82
CA ARG A 11 -0.64 18.71 -3.74
C ARG A 11 -1.55 17.50 -3.92
N SER A 12 -2.49 17.62 -4.85
CA SER A 12 -3.25 16.47 -5.35
C SER A 12 -2.27 15.55 -6.07
N LEU A 13 -2.14 14.32 -5.57
CA LEU A 13 -1.43 13.26 -6.25
C LEU A 13 -2.26 12.87 -7.47
N TYR A 14 -1.71 13.04 -8.67
CA TYR A 14 -2.36 12.59 -9.90
C TYR A 14 -1.68 11.31 -10.38
N ILE A 15 -2.42 10.22 -10.41
CA ILE A 15 -1.99 8.99 -11.07
C ILE A 15 -2.64 8.98 -12.47
N THR A 16 -1.81 8.89 -13.51
CA THR A 16 -2.30 8.79 -14.89
C THR A 16 -2.60 7.34 -15.21
N ILE A 17 -3.87 6.98 -15.23
CA ILE A 17 -4.36 5.69 -15.73
C ILE A 17 -5.10 5.96 -17.03
N GLY A 18 -4.43 5.75 -18.19
CA GLY A 18 -5.01 6.08 -19.49
C GLY A 18 -5.49 7.53 -19.54
N SER A 19 -6.03 8.06 -20.57
CA SER A 19 -6.38 9.47 -20.77
C SER A 19 -7.40 10.12 -19.78
N PHE A 20 -7.57 9.55 -18.59
CA PHE A 20 -8.42 10.11 -17.53
C PHE A 20 -7.60 10.36 -16.27
N PHE A 21 -7.49 11.64 -15.89
CA PHE A 21 -7.05 12.04 -14.56
C PHE A 21 -8.18 11.75 -13.57
N VAL A 22 -8.07 10.68 -12.81
CA VAL A 22 -8.91 10.48 -11.64
C VAL A 22 -8.16 11.05 -10.43
N PRO A 23 -8.64 12.12 -9.78
CA PRO A 23 -8.08 12.52 -8.51
C PRO A 23 -8.47 11.43 -7.49
N ILE A 24 -7.53 10.55 -7.16
CA ILE A 24 -7.70 9.67 -6.02
C ILE A 24 -7.47 10.56 -4.79
N SER A 25 -8.52 11.19 -4.32
CA SER A 25 -8.59 11.61 -2.93
C SER A 25 -8.76 10.31 -2.14
N ILE A 26 -7.64 9.72 -1.71
CA ILE A 26 -7.71 8.74 -0.64
C ILE A 26 -8.23 9.56 0.54
N PRO A 27 -9.46 9.32 1.02
CA PRO A 27 -9.86 9.92 2.27
C PRO A 27 -8.97 9.24 3.33
N PHE A 28 -7.86 9.88 3.67
CA PHE A 28 -7.28 9.65 4.97
C PHE A 28 -8.45 9.78 5.94
N ALA A 29 -8.72 8.72 6.67
CA ALA A 29 -9.93 8.58 7.43
C ALA A 29 -10.20 9.84 8.26
N THR A 30 -11.20 10.63 7.87
CA THR A 30 -11.74 11.73 8.69
C THR A 30 -12.55 11.18 9.87
N GLY A 31 -12.16 10.01 10.34
CA GLY A 31 -12.61 9.47 11.62
C GLY A 31 -11.80 10.14 12.73
N ASN A 32 -12.41 10.39 13.85
CA ASN A 32 -11.84 10.90 15.11
C ASN A 32 -10.72 10.00 15.69
N SER A 33 -9.91 9.36 14.88
CA SER A 33 -8.73 8.63 15.29
C SER A 33 -7.68 9.66 15.71
N LYS A 34 -7.52 9.82 17.02
CA LYS A 34 -6.48 10.67 17.62
C LYS A 34 -5.09 10.05 17.52
N HIS A 35 -4.94 8.95 16.81
CA HIS A 35 -3.74 8.13 16.76
C HIS A 35 -3.36 7.84 15.32
N LEU A 36 -2.17 8.27 14.93
CA LEU A 36 -1.57 8.01 13.63
C LEU A 36 -1.48 6.50 13.35
N SER A 37 -1.07 5.72 14.37
CA SER A 37 -1.01 4.25 14.30
C SER A 37 -2.32 3.60 13.89
N LYS A 38 -3.47 4.14 14.29
CA LYS A 38 -4.78 3.59 13.90
C LYS A 38 -5.12 3.85 12.43
N GLY A 39 -4.70 4.98 11.88
CA GLY A 39 -4.81 5.27 10.45
C GLY A 39 -3.97 4.29 9.63
N LEU A 40 -2.73 4.08 10.06
CA LEU A 40 -1.80 3.14 9.44
C LEU A 40 -2.32 1.69 9.49
N GLU A 41 -2.77 1.20 10.65
CA GLU A 41 -3.40 -0.13 10.77
C GLU A 41 -4.58 -0.31 9.78
N LEU A 42 -5.36 0.75 9.54
CA LEU A 42 -6.50 0.67 8.66
C LEU A 42 -6.07 0.49 7.20
N ILE A 43 -5.12 1.27 6.71
CA ILE A 43 -4.62 1.13 5.34
C ILE A 43 -3.92 -0.21 5.14
N HIS A 44 -3.18 -0.68 6.14
CA HIS A 44 -2.54 -2.00 6.11
C HIS A 44 -3.55 -3.15 6.02
N LYS A 45 -4.69 -3.04 6.71
CA LYS A 45 -5.80 -4.01 6.57
C LYS A 45 -6.42 -3.97 5.17
N VAL A 46 -6.54 -2.77 4.59
CA VAL A 46 -7.03 -2.60 3.20
C VAL A 46 -6.08 -3.25 2.21
N LEU A 47 -4.77 -3.22 2.42
CA LEU A 47 -3.76 -3.84 1.57
C LEU A 47 -3.61 -5.36 1.81
N SER A 48 -3.72 -5.81 3.05
CA SER A 48 -3.60 -7.24 3.41
C SER A 48 -4.74 -8.09 2.84
N ARG A 49 -5.97 -7.57 2.91
CA ARG A 49 -7.18 -8.30 2.48
C ARG A 49 -7.16 -8.73 1.01
N PRO A 50 -6.75 -7.89 0.03
CA PRO A 50 -6.63 -8.32 -1.36
C PRO A 50 -5.62 -9.42 -1.61
N LEU A 51 -4.51 -9.46 -0.87
CA LEU A 51 -3.54 -10.55 -0.95
C LEU A 51 -4.20 -11.88 -0.54
N ASP A 52 -4.92 -11.89 0.59
CA ASP A 52 -5.63 -13.09 1.07
C ASP A 52 -6.72 -13.55 0.10
N ILE A 53 -7.50 -12.61 -0.43
CA ILE A 53 -8.58 -12.90 -1.40
C ILE A 53 -7.97 -13.42 -2.70
N GLY A 54 -6.89 -12.79 -3.20
CA GLY A 54 -6.19 -13.20 -4.41
C GLY A 54 -5.67 -14.65 -4.30
N ILE A 55 -4.96 -14.96 -3.23
CA ILE A 55 -4.47 -16.31 -2.94
C ILE A 55 -5.63 -17.31 -2.89
N SER A 56 -6.68 -16.99 -2.13
CA SER A 56 -7.85 -17.88 -1.97
C SER A 56 -8.60 -18.10 -3.28
N HIS A 57 -8.71 -17.09 -4.14
CA HIS A 57 -9.32 -17.22 -5.47
C HIS A 57 -8.51 -18.18 -6.34
N ILE A 58 -7.20 -17.98 -6.40
CA ILE A 58 -6.30 -18.82 -7.18
C ILE A 58 -6.33 -20.26 -6.66
N ASP A 59 -6.26 -20.48 -5.35
CA ASP A 59 -6.30 -21.82 -4.75
C ASP A 59 -7.58 -22.59 -5.12
N ARG A 60 -8.74 -21.92 -5.22
CA ARG A 60 -9.99 -22.55 -5.73
C ARG A 60 -9.87 -22.95 -7.19
N CYS A 61 -9.31 -22.09 -8.03
CA CYS A 61 -9.10 -22.39 -9.45
C CYS A 61 -8.16 -23.60 -9.63
N LEU A 62 -7.04 -23.62 -8.90
CA LEU A 62 -6.07 -24.70 -8.95
C LEU A 62 -6.66 -26.02 -8.45
N SER A 63 -7.42 -26.01 -7.35
CA SER A 63 -8.04 -27.21 -6.77
C SER A 63 -9.10 -27.82 -7.69
N SER A 64 -9.83 -26.99 -8.42
CA SER A 64 -10.83 -27.44 -9.41
C SER A 64 -10.22 -27.76 -10.77
N ASN A 65 -8.95 -27.45 -10.98
CA ASN A 65 -8.26 -27.46 -12.27
C ASN A 65 -9.04 -26.69 -13.37
N LYS A 66 -9.73 -25.63 -12.96
CA LYS A 66 -10.57 -24.83 -13.82
C LYS A 66 -10.43 -23.34 -13.49
N ILE A 67 -10.16 -22.54 -14.51
CA ILE A 67 -10.15 -21.08 -14.36
C ILE A 67 -11.58 -20.57 -14.53
N ASP A 68 -12.00 -19.71 -13.61
CA ASP A 68 -13.27 -19.01 -13.69
C ASP A 68 -13.15 -17.84 -14.68
N ILE A 69 -13.39 -18.14 -15.95
CA ILE A 69 -13.24 -17.18 -17.06
C ILE A 69 -14.23 -16.02 -16.92
N GLU A 70 -15.44 -16.28 -16.40
CA GLU A 70 -16.49 -15.27 -16.24
C GLU A 70 -16.08 -14.18 -15.24
N ASN A 71 -15.38 -14.59 -14.18
CA ASN A 71 -14.90 -13.67 -13.14
C ASN A 71 -13.42 -13.26 -13.28
N HIS A 72 -12.74 -13.74 -14.35
CA HIS A 72 -11.31 -13.47 -14.54
C HIS A 72 -11.03 -11.96 -14.72
N ALA A 73 -11.85 -11.25 -15.48
CA ALA A 73 -11.70 -9.79 -15.67
C ALA A 73 -11.82 -9.05 -14.33
N GLY A 74 -12.84 -9.35 -13.53
CA GLY A 74 -13.00 -8.74 -12.21
C GLY A 74 -11.87 -9.08 -11.24
N PHE A 75 -11.29 -10.28 -11.34
CA PHE A 75 -10.09 -10.64 -10.57
C PHE A 75 -8.87 -9.80 -11.01
N LYS A 76 -8.66 -9.62 -12.31
CA LYS A 76 -7.59 -8.76 -12.84
C LYS A 76 -7.74 -7.32 -12.35
N ASP A 77 -8.93 -6.73 -12.45
CA ASP A 77 -9.21 -5.36 -12.00
C ASP A 77 -8.96 -5.21 -10.49
N TYR A 78 -9.37 -6.21 -9.71
CA TYR A 78 -9.16 -6.23 -8.27
C TYR A 78 -7.68 -6.27 -7.89
N MET A 79 -6.90 -7.14 -8.53
CA MET A 79 -5.45 -7.22 -8.30
C MET A 79 -4.70 -5.98 -8.82
N SER A 80 -5.14 -5.40 -9.93
CA SER A 80 -4.60 -4.13 -10.44
C SER A 80 -4.83 -2.98 -9.45
N SER A 81 -6.01 -2.95 -8.83
CA SER A 81 -6.32 -1.97 -7.78
C SER A 81 -5.44 -2.13 -6.56
N LEU A 82 -5.18 -3.38 -6.12
CA LEU A 82 -4.22 -3.66 -5.05
C LEU A 82 -2.86 -3.04 -5.36
N VAL A 83 -2.29 -3.35 -6.54
CA VAL A 83 -0.96 -2.85 -6.93
C VAL A 83 -0.91 -1.32 -6.94
N THR A 84 -1.97 -0.68 -7.44
CA THR A 84 -2.07 0.78 -7.48
C THR A 84 -2.06 1.39 -6.08
N VAL A 85 -2.87 0.85 -5.16
CA VAL A 85 -2.94 1.34 -3.77
C VAL A 85 -1.63 1.08 -3.05
N PHE A 86 -1.01 -0.07 -3.29
CA PHE A 86 0.26 -0.47 -2.71
C PHE A 86 1.40 0.52 -3.03
N PHE A 87 1.57 0.87 -4.31
CA PHE A 87 2.55 1.89 -4.70
C PHE A 87 2.22 3.27 -4.16
N GLY A 88 0.93 3.64 -4.13
CA GLY A 88 0.50 4.94 -3.59
C GLY A 88 0.77 5.07 -2.10
N HIS A 89 0.61 3.99 -1.35
CA HIS A 89 0.89 3.92 0.09
C HIS A 89 2.39 4.11 0.37
N HIS A 90 3.25 3.25 -0.19
CA HIS A 90 4.71 3.37 0.00
C HIS A 90 5.27 4.70 -0.51
N HIS A 91 4.74 5.24 -1.62
CA HIS A 91 5.15 6.57 -2.09
C HIS A 91 4.80 7.67 -1.07
N GLY A 92 3.64 7.57 -0.42
CA GLY A 92 3.25 8.50 0.65
C GLY A 92 4.19 8.44 1.85
N GLU A 93 4.64 7.25 2.21
CA GLU A 93 5.59 7.02 3.29
C GLU A 93 6.99 7.52 2.94
N ASP A 94 7.53 7.10 1.81
CA ASP A 94 8.88 7.45 1.38
C ASP A 94 9.06 8.95 1.11
N GLU A 95 8.05 9.64 0.56
CA GLU A 95 8.16 11.03 0.13
C GLU A 95 7.60 12.04 1.16
N ILE A 96 6.76 11.60 2.09
CA ILE A 96 6.09 12.51 3.02
C ILE A 96 6.29 12.07 4.47
N MET A 97 5.91 10.85 4.82
CA MET A 97 5.86 10.41 6.21
C MET A 97 7.26 10.26 6.81
N PHE A 98 8.11 9.44 6.24
CA PHE A 98 9.48 9.23 6.76
C PHE A 98 10.32 10.50 6.76
N PRO A 99 10.37 11.33 5.69
CA PRO A 99 11.11 12.59 5.74
C PRO A 99 10.58 13.56 6.80
N THR A 100 9.26 13.59 7.04
CA THR A 100 8.67 14.42 8.10
C THR A 100 9.14 14.00 9.48
N PHE A 101 9.27 12.69 9.72
CA PHE A 101 9.77 12.17 11.00
C PHE A 101 11.26 12.35 11.14
N GLU A 102 12.04 12.12 10.09
CA GLU A 102 13.49 12.38 10.07
C GLU A 102 13.83 13.84 10.39
N GLU A 103 12.97 14.79 9.99
CA GLU A 103 13.12 16.21 10.34
C GLU A 103 12.82 16.49 11.83
N LYS A 104 11.86 15.77 12.41
CA LYS A 104 11.34 16.03 13.77
C LYS A 104 12.05 15.25 14.86
N ILE A 105 12.51 14.06 14.56
CA ILE A 105 13.05 13.11 15.53
C ILE A 105 14.53 12.94 15.23
N LYS A 106 15.35 13.46 16.15
CA LYS A 106 16.79 13.27 16.06
C LYS A 106 17.11 11.77 16.11
N ASP A 107 17.96 11.34 15.19
CA ASP A 107 18.43 9.96 15.06
C ASP A 107 17.34 8.95 14.63
N ALA A 108 16.19 9.40 14.08
CA ALA A 108 15.23 8.52 13.43
C ALA A 108 15.88 7.84 12.20
N ASP A 109 15.70 6.53 12.09
CA ASP A 109 16.23 5.73 10.99
C ASP A 109 15.15 4.82 10.41
N PHE A 110 14.70 5.12 9.18
CA PHE A 110 13.74 4.33 8.43
C PHE A 110 14.38 3.51 7.31
N SER A 111 15.72 3.33 7.35
CA SER A 111 16.45 2.64 6.28
C SER A 111 15.99 1.21 6.08
N GLU A 112 15.62 0.49 7.15
CA GLU A 112 15.10 -0.87 7.06
C GLU A 112 13.71 -0.90 6.38
N LEU A 113 12.77 -0.05 6.78
CA LEU A 113 11.45 0.04 6.15
C LEU A 113 11.56 0.45 4.68
N LYS A 114 12.40 1.45 4.37
CA LYS A 114 12.70 1.84 2.98
C LYS A 114 13.36 0.70 2.17
N ASN A 115 14.16 -0.16 2.79
CA ASN A 115 14.71 -1.33 2.11
C ASN A 115 13.65 -2.39 1.85
N GLN A 116 12.72 -2.61 2.79
CA GLN A 116 11.58 -3.51 2.59
C GLN A 116 10.68 -3.01 1.44
N HIS A 117 10.47 -1.70 1.27
CA HIS A 117 9.80 -1.14 0.09
C HIS A 117 10.52 -1.52 -1.22
N LYS A 118 11.87 -1.42 -1.25
CA LYS A 118 12.65 -1.82 -2.44
C LYS A 118 12.55 -3.31 -2.75
N GLU A 119 12.30 -4.16 -1.75
CA GLU A 119 12.06 -5.59 -1.95
C GLU A 119 10.60 -5.88 -2.38
N LEU A 120 9.63 -5.16 -1.83
CA LEU A 120 8.21 -5.31 -2.15
C LEU A 120 7.83 -4.77 -3.53
N HIS A 121 8.43 -3.66 -3.98
CA HIS A 121 8.11 -3.03 -5.26
C HIS A 121 8.32 -3.97 -6.47
N PRO A 122 9.44 -4.71 -6.61
CA PRO A 122 9.62 -5.67 -7.70
C PRO A 122 8.57 -6.79 -7.70
N LEU A 123 8.09 -7.22 -6.54
CA LEU A 123 7.03 -8.23 -6.44
C LEU A 123 5.69 -7.66 -6.94
N ALA A 124 5.36 -6.43 -6.55
CA ALA A 124 4.17 -5.73 -7.03
C ALA A 124 4.20 -5.49 -8.55
N GLU A 125 5.36 -5.12 -9.12
CA GLU A 125 5.53 -5.00 -10.57
C GLU A 125 5.37 -6.34 -11.29
N GLN A 126 5.86 -7.44 -10.72
CA GLN A 126 5.65 -8.77 -11.27
C GLN A 126 4.18 -9.18 -11.23
N ILE A 127 3.45 -8.88 -10.13
CA ILE A 127 2.01 -9.09 -10.04
C ILE A 127 1.30 -8.34 -11.17
N LYS A 128 1.62 -7.04 -11.33
CA LYS A 128 1.07 -6.21 -12.40
C LYS A 128 1.32 -6.80 -13.79
N HIS A 129 2.56 -7.19 -14.07
CA HIS A 129 2.93 -7.82 -15.33
C HIS A 129 2.14 -9.12 -15.60
N LYS A 130 1.94 -9.96 -14.57
CA LYS A 130 1.13 -11.18 -14.68
C LYS A 130 -0.35 -10.91 -14.94
N ILE A 131 -0.88 -9.81 -14.41
CA ILE A 131 -2.25 -9.36 -14.66
C ILE A 131 -2.42 -8.88 -16.10
N ASP A 132 -1.44 -8.14 -16.63
CA ASP A 132 -1.50 -7.52 -17.95
C ASP A 132 -1.36 -8.54 -19.08
N ILE A 133 -0.66 -9.66 -18.85
CA ILE A 133 -0.58 -10.77 -19.80
C ILE A 133 -1.94 -11.48 -19.81
N ASP A 134 -2.65 -11.37 -20.93
CA ASP A 134 -3.96 -12.04 -21.14
C ASP A 134 -3.77 -13.54 -21.38
N ASN A 135 -3.28 -14.24 -20.38
CA ASN A 135 -2.97 -15.67 -20.46
C ASN A 135 -3.52 -16.41 -19.21
N SER A 136 -4.83 -16.68 -19.27
CA SER A 136 -5.57 -17.41 -18.23
C SER A 136 -5.25 -18.90 -18.28
N THR A 137 -4.01 -19.28 -17.91
CA THR A 137 -3.61 -20.69 -17.80
C THR A 137 -3.45 -21.10 -16.35
N ILE A 138 -3.62 -22.40 -16.08
CA ILE A 138 -3.36 -22.98 -14.76
C ILE A 138 -1.92 -22.71 -14.31
N GLU A 139 -0.96 -22.73 -15.23
CA GLU A 139 0.44 -22.44 -14.90
C GLU A 139 0.65 -21.00 -14.47
N ASN A 140 0.07 -20.03 -15.19
CA ASN A 140 0.10 -18.63 -14.76
C ASN A 140 -0.54 -18.42 -13.38
N TYR A 141 -1.60 -19.15 -13.05
CA TYR A 141 -2.22 -19.10 -11.74
C TYR A 141 -1.30 -19.68 -10.65
N ARG A 142 -0.53 -20.74 -10.94
CA ARG A 142 0.48 -21.26 -10.00
C ARG A 142 1.58 -20.23 -9.73
N GLU A 143 2.12 -19.63 -10.78
CA GLU A 143 3.15 -18.60 -10.65
C GLU A 143 2.63 -17.37 -9.92
N MET A 144 1.41 -16.90 -10.24
CA MET A 144 0.76 -15.80 -9.54
C MET A 144 0.52 -16.14 -8.06
N ARG A 145 0.10 -17.38 -7.76
CA ARG A 145 -0.11 -17.84 -6.38
C ARG A 145 1.17 -17.77 -5.56
N SER A 146 2.31 -18.23 -6.11
CA SER A 146 3.61 -18.12 -5.45
C SER A 146 3.98 -16.68 -5.20
N LEU A 147 3.89 -15.85 -6.23
CA LEU A 147 4.22 -14.43 -6.18
C LEU A 147 3.39 -13.67 -5.13
N LEU A 148 2.08 -13.94 -5.05
CA LEU A 148 1.22 -13.36 -4.02
C LEU A 148 1.59 -13.82 -2.62
N GLN A 149 2.04 -15.08 -2.46
CA GLN A 149 2.49 -15.58 -1.17
C GLN A 149 3.78 -14.90 -0.73
N ASP A 150 4.77 -14.82 -1.63
CA ASP A 150 6.05 -14.16 -1.35
C ASP A 150 5.84 -12.69 -0.99
N THR A 151 4.95 -12.00 -1.73
CA THR A 151 4.56 -10.63 -1.43
C THR A 151 3.89 -10.52 -0.06
N LYS A 152 2.97 -11.44 0.27
CA LYS A 152 2.28 -11.44 1.56
C LYS A 152 3.23 -11.66 2.73
N ASP A 153 4.17 -12.60 2.60
CA ASP A 153 5.10 -12.93 3.67
C ASP A 153 6.01 -11.73 4.01
N LEU A 154 6.52 -11.05 2.99
CA LEU A 154 7.30 -9.83 3.17
C LEU A 154 6.44 -8.66 3.66
N TRP A 155 5.22 -8.51 3.14
CA TRP A 155 4.25 -7.50 3.56
C TRP A 155 3.88 -7.61 5.04
N VAL A 156 3.67 -8.83 5.55
CA VAL A 156 3.35 -9.04 6.98
C VAL A 156 4.49 -8.55 7.86
N LYS A 157 5.75 -8.90 7.50
CA LYS A 157 6.93 -8.43 8.23
C LYS A 157 7.01 -6.90 8.24
N HIS A 158 6.91 -6.28 7.05
CA HIS A 158 6.97 -4.84 6.88
C HIS A 158 5.91 -4.11 7.71
N ARG A 159 4.65 -4.51 7.56
CA ARG A 159 3.53 -3.92 8.27
C ARG A 159 3.68 -3.98 9.78
N GLU A 160 4.08 -5.15 10.33
CA GLU A 160 4.23 -5.33 11.77
C GLU A 160 5.36 -4.46 12.33
N GLU A 161 6.46 -4.35 11.61
CA GLU A 161 7.60 -3.52 12.00
C GLU A 161 7.29 -2.02 11.92
N GLU A 162 6.59 -1.59 10.88
CA GLU A 162 6.18 -0.20 10.71
C GLU A 162 5.12 0.21 11.73
N GLU A 163 4.05 -0.58 11.92
CA GLU A 163 3.02 -0.32 12.93
C GLU A 163 3.64 -0.18 14.32
N GLN A 164 4.59 -1.05 14.66
CA GLN A 164 5.30 -0.98 15.95
C GLN A 164 6.16 0.28 16.05
N THR A 165 6.91 0.64 15.03
CA THR A 165 7.75 1.84 14.99
C THR A 165 6.89 3.10 15.15
N VAL A 166 5.77 3.19 14.43
CA VAL A 166 4.86 4.34 14.53
C VAL A 166 4.23 4.44 15.91
N GLU A 167 3.74 3.35 16.49
CA GLU A 167 3.08 3.36 17.79
C GLU A 167 4.05 3.69 18.94
N LEU A 168 5.25 3.10 18.94
CA LEU A 168 6.18 3.20 20.07
C LEU A 168 7.13 4.39 19.98
N ASP A 169 7.58 4.75 18.80
CA ASP A 169 8.66 5.71 18.63
C ASP A 169 8.17 7.06 18.08
N LEU A 170 7.18 7.06 17.18
CA LEU A 170 6.76 8.26 16.47
C LEU A 170 5.55 8.95 17.13
N GLU A 171 4.53 8.21 17.45
CA GLU A 171 3.29 8.76 18.02
C GLU A 171 3.51 9.50 19.36
N PRO A 172 4.36 9.02 20.28
CA PRO A 172 4.59 9.69 21.56
C PRO A 172 5.28 11.07 21.46
N VAL A 173 6.01 11.34 20.36
CA VAL A 173 6.74 12.61 20.16
C VAL A 173 5.93 13.63 19.37
N LEU A 174 4.78 13.24 18.83
CA LEU A 174 3.89 14.12 18.07
C LEU A 174 2.83 14.72 18.96
N SER A 175 2.56 16.02 18.77
CA SER A 175 1.37 16.65 19.34
C SER A 175 0.09 16.11 18.69
N SER A 176 -1.05 16.16 19.37
CA SER A 176 -2.34 15.71 18.82
C SER A 176 -2.70 16.41 17.50
N LYS A 177 -2.22 17.64 17.29
CA LYS A 177 -2.44 18.36 16.03
C LYS A 177 -1.61 17.79 14.89
N GLU A 178 -0.37 17.42 15.14
CA GLU A 178 0.53 16.83 14.17
C GLU A 178 0.07 15.41 13.79
N GLN A 179 -0.42 14.65 14.75
CA GLN A 179 -1.01 13.33 14.48
C GLN A 179 -2.22 13.43 13.53
N ILE A 180 -3.07 14.45 13.69
CA ILE A 180 -4.21 14.69 12.80
C ILE A 180 -3.76 15.16 11.40
N GLU A 181 -2.66 15.93 11.30
CA GLU A 181 -2.15 16.42 10.02
C GLU A 181 -1.47 15.29 9.19
N LEU A 182 -1.02 14.23 9.83
CA LEU A 182 -0.33 13.08 9.23
C LEU A 182 -1.23 11.84 9.04
N SER A 183 -2.40 11.79 9.69
CA SER A 183 -3.37 10.67 9.59
C SER A 183 -4.43 10.89 8.45
#